data_40c627a1c34ff9f2c4e60920ee3574b8
#
_entry.id   40c627a1c34ff9f2c4e60920ee3574b8
#
_cell.length_a   1.000
_cell.length_b   1.000
_cell.length_c   1.000
_cell.angle_alpha   90.00
_cell.angle_beta   90.00
_cell.angle_gamma   90.00
#
_symmetry.space_group_name_H-M   'P 1'
#
loop_
_entity.id
_entity.type
_entity.pdbx_description
1 polymer ?
#
loop_
_entity_poly.entity_id
_entity_poly.type
_entity_poly.pdbx_seq_one_letter_code
_entity_poly.pdbx_strand_id
1 'polypeptide(L)'
;MVFCVVSKGMPGRVELPECDIAVFGFGGLGEVDYEKELKGESEKFEEAARLSQKLNCGLVCGCKTLSRGLLRKSVAVADRGKLMGISDMNHVLDGEQFKSGVGLGFYKVNGCKIGLCIENDLMFPDTFKALSLCGCNAVIVVMEEIKDGIPPLLIRAYSYLYGVPVVLCGGRTACFADVSGAIATSVQDVTLFEICPQNKYHIVTTRTRGISSDIKSDY
;
A
#
# COMPACT_ATOMS: atom_id res chain seq x y z
N MET A 1 14.82 -2.77 -4.79
CA MET A 1 13.94 -2.92 -3.61
C MET A 1 13.01 -4.10 -3.82
N VAL A 2 12.96 -5.00 -2.85
CA VAL A 2 12.16 -6.23 -2.97
C VAL A 2 10.89 -6.08 -2.14
N PHE A 3 9.75 -6.20 -2.81
CA PHE A 3 8.43 -6.26 -2.17
C PHE A 3 7.97 -7.71 -2.13
N CYS A 4 7.58 -8.17 -0.96
CA CYS A 4 6.96 -9.46 -0.74
C CYS A 4 5.46 -9.26 -0.58
N VAL A 5 4.65 -9.72 -1.51
CA VAL A 5 3.18 -9.66 -1.40
C VAL A 5 2.67 -10.99 -0.88
N VAL A 6 2.01 -10.94 0.27
CA VAL A 6 1.37 -12.09 0.92
C VAL A 6 -0.13 -11.99 0.67
N SER A 7 -0.59 -12.66 -0.37
CA SER A 7 -2.00 -12.66 -0.76
C SER A 7 -2.86 -13.52 0.18
N LYS A 8 -2.25 -14.51 0.86
CA LYS A 8 -2.93 -15.33 1.87
C LYS A 8 -2.02 -15.61 3.06
N GLY A 9 -2.41 -15.14 4.21
CA GLY A 9 -1.70 -15.39 5.48
C GLY A 9 -1.71 -14.19 6.40
N MET A 10 -1.20 -14.39 7.59
CA MET A 10 -1.08 -13.37 8.64
C MET A 10 0.40 -13.14 8.96
N PRO A 11 0.79 -11.93 9.35
CA PRO A 11 2.13 -11.65 9.87
C PRO A 11 2.49 -12.64 10.99
N GLY A 12 3.72 -13.15 10.94
CA GLY A 12 4.23 -14.11 11.93
C GLY A 12 3.74 -15.57 11.77
N ARG A 13 2.77 -15.83 10.89
CA ARG A 13 2.29 -17.20 10.58
C ARG A 13 2.73 -17.70 9.21
N VAL A 14 3.27 -16.82 8.38
CA VAL A 14 3.82 -17.12 7.06
C VAL A 14 5.31 -16.90 7.12
N GLU A 15 6.08 -17.85 6.59
CA GLU A 15 7.51 -17.67 6.40
C GLU A 15 7.73 -16.70 5.24
N LEU A 16 8.38 -15.58 5.53
CA LEU A 16 8.66 -14.55 4.53
C LEU A 16 10.07 -14.76 3.97
N PRO A 17 10.23 -14.74 2.65
CA PRO A 17 11.53 -14.61 2.03
C PRO A 17 12.15 -13.25 2.38
N GLU A 18 13.46 -13.12 2.21
CA GLU A 18 14.15 -11.85 2.42
C GLU A 18 13.55 -10.76 1.52
N CYS A 19 13.09 -9.67 2.13
CA CYS A 19 12.45 -8.57 1.42
C CYS A 19 12.61 -7.26 2.20
N ASP A 20 12.46 -6.15 1.49
CA ASP A 20 12.50 -4.81 2.09
C ASP A 20 11.15 -4.41 2.69
N ILE A 21 10.07 -4.78 2.02
CA ILE A 21 8.69 -4.47 2.45
C ILE A 21 7.80 -5.68 2.18
N ALA A 22 7.09 -6.14 3.21
CA ALA A 22 6.05 -7.16 3.08
C ALA A 22 4.66 -6.52 3.12
N VAL A 23 3.82 -6.88 2.15
CA VAL A 23 2.46 -6.37 1.97
C VAL A 23 1.47 -7.49 2.19
N PHE A 24 0.59 -7.31 3.15
CA PHE A 24 -0.50 -8.25 3.48
C PHE A 24 -1.85 -7.64 3.11
N GLY A 25 -2.74 -8.45 2.55
CA GLY A 25 -4.14 -8.07 2.32
C GLY A 25 -4.93 -7.85 3.61
N PHE A 26 -6.23 -7.67 3.52
CA PHE A 26 -7.10 -7.43 4.69
C PHE A 26 -7.14 -8.58 5.71
N GLY A 27 -6.76 -9.79 5.31
CA GLY A 27 -6.52 -10.90 6.24
C GLY A 27 -5.25 -10.74 7.09
N GLY A 28 -4.40 -9.75 6.83
CA GLY A 28 -3.14 -9.51 7.53
C GLY A 28 -3.35 -9.32 9.03
N LEU A 29 -4.02 -8.25 9.45
CA LEU A 29 -4.39 -8.04 10.86
C LEU A 29 -5.87 -8.37 11.14
N GLY A 30 -6.68 -8.56 10.09
CA GLY A 30 -8.11 -8.83 10.24
C GLY A 30 -8.85 -7.65 10.87
N GLU A 31 -9.75 -7.93 11.83
CA GLU A 31 -10.45 -6.88 12.56
C GLU A 31 -9.64 -6.39 13.75
N VAL A 32 -9.53 -5.08 13.90
CA VAL A 32 -8.78 -4.40 14.98
C VAL A 32 -9.70 -3.41 15.68
N ASP A 33 -9.92 -3.61 16.96
CA ASP A 33 -10.73 -2.73 17.82
C ASP A 33 -9.79 -1.80 18.58
N TYR A 34 -9.89 -0.50 18.32
CA TYR A 34 -9.01 0.51 18.93
C TYR A 34 -9.17 0.59 20.45
N GLU A 35 -10.38 0.41 20.97
CA GLU A 35 -10.61 0.43 22.41
C GLU A 35 -9.92 -0.73 23.10
N LYS A 36 -9.87 -1.91 22.45
CA LYS A 36 -9.14 -3.08 22.96
C LYS A 36 -7.63 -2.91 22.87
N GLU A 37 -7.13 -2.38 21.74
CA GLU A 37 -5.70 -2.07 21.59
C GLU A 37 -5.23 -1.07 22.67
N LEU A 38 -5.99 0.00 22.92
CA LEU A 38 -5.67 1.00 23.93
C LEU A 38 -5.70 0.46 25.38
N LYS A 39 -6.52 -0.56 25.65
CA LYS A 39 -6.59 -1.23 26.95
C LYS A 39 -5.57 -2.36 27.12
N GLY A 40 -4.82 -2.71 26.07
CA GLY A 40 -3.94 -3.86 26.08
C GLY A 40 -4.67 -5.21 26.04
N GLU A 41 -5.96 -5.22 25.65
CA GLU A 41 -6.76 -6.43 25.44
C GLU A 41 -6.49 -7.06 24.06
N SER A 42 -5.83 -6.32 23.17
CA SER A 42 -5.34 -6.72 21.85
C SER A 42 -4.02 -6.01 21.59
N GLU A 43 -3.07 -6.67 20.90
CA GLU A 43 -1.73 -6.14 20.63
C GLU A 43 -1.37 -6.29 19.14
N LYS A 44 -2.34 -6.31 18.23
CA LYS A 44 -2.12 -6.60 16.80
C LYS A 44 -1.19 -5.59 16.14
N PHE A 45 -1.33 -4.31 16.46
CA PHE A 45 -0.44 -3.28 15.94
C PHE A 45 0.97 -3.38 16.53
N GLU A 46 1.06 -3.69 17.82
CA GLU A 46 2.35 -3.87 18.48
C GLU A 46 3.05 -5.14 18.01
N GLU A 47 2.31 -6.23 17.79
CA GLU A 47 2.84 -7.46 17.19
C GLU A 47 3.40 -7.22 15.79
N ALA A 48 2.69 -6.46 14.94
CA ALA A 48 3.18 -6.07 13.62
C ALA A 48 4.46 -5.21 13.73
N ALA A 49 4.50 -4.28 14.68
CA ALA A 49 5.70 -3.46 14.91
C ALA A 49 6.89 -4.33 15.37
N ARG A 50 6.70 -5.21 16.36
CA ARG A 50 7.73 -6.15 16.83
C ARG A 50 8.23 -7.07 15.70
N LEU A 51 7.32 -7.54 14.87
CA LEU A 51 7.67 -8.40 13.74
C LEU A 51 8.48 -7.64 12.68
N SER A 52 8.16 -6.37 12.39
CA SER A 52 8.93 -5.55 11.46
C SER A 52 10.38 -5.39 11.91
N GLN A 53 10.62 -5.28 13.22
CA GLN A 53 11.98 -5.23 13.78
C GLN A 53 12.68 -6.58 13.66
N LYS A 54 11.99 -7.67 14.02
CA LYS A 54 12.57 -9.03 14.00
C LYS A 54 13.00 -9.44 12.59
N LEU A 55 12.20 -9.09 11.58
CA LEU A 55 12.46 -9.43 10.17
C LEU A 55 13.34 -8.39 9.46
N ASN A 56 13.62 -7.26 10.10
CA ASN A 56 14.28 -6.09 9.48
C ASN A 56 13.60 -5.71 8.15
N CYS A 57 12.28 -5.76 8.11
CA CYS A 57 11.43 -5.58 6.93
C CYS A 57 10.27 -4.65 7.29
N GLY A 58 9.94 -3.69 6.43
CA GLY A 58 8.73 -2.90 6.59
C GLY A 58 7.48 -3.75 6.40
N LEU A 59 6.46 -3.55 7.21
CA LEU A 59 5.18 -4.26 7.09
C LEU A 59 4.05 -3.30 6.72
N VAL A 60 3.27 -3.69 5.72
CA VAL A 60 2.05 -3.01 5.27
C VAL A 60 0.91 -4.01 5.36
N CYS A 61 0.00 -3.82 6.28
CA CYS A 61 -1.02 -4.81 6.64
C CYS A 61 -2.42 -4.23 6.50
N GLY A 62 -3.23 -4.81 5.63
CA GLY A 62 -4.66 -4.52 5.57
C GLY A 62 -5.38 -4.99 6.83
N CYS A 63 -6.37 -4.21 7.26
CA CYS A 63 -7.23 -4.50 8.41
C CYS A 63 -8.58 -3.80 8.29
N LYS A 64 -9.54 -4.26 9.07
CA LYS A 64 -10.80 -3.56 9.33
C LYS A 64 -10.71 -2.98 10.74
N THR A 65 -10.75 -1.66 10.87
CA THR A 65 -10.63 -1.00 12.18
C THR A 65 -12.00 -0.61 12.70
N LEU A 66 -12.22 -0.85 13.98
CA LEU A 66 -13.42 -0.44 14.71
C LEU A 66 -13.01 0.59 15.76
N SER A 67 -13.66 1.76 15.76
CA SER A 67 -13.49 2.77 16.78
C SER A 67 -14.81 3.47 17.04
N ARG A 68 -15.29 3.47 18.29
CA ARG A 68 -16.54 4.09 18.71
C ARG A 68 -17.74 3.71 17.82
N GLY A 69 -17.82 2.43 17.44
CA GLY A 69 -18.86 1.92 16.56
C GLY A 69 -18.70 2.26 15.08
N LEU A 70 -17.64 2.98 14.69
CA LEU A 70 -17.34 3.29 13.30
C LEU A 70 -16.37 2.28 12.72
N LEU A 71 -16.80 1.60 11.67
CA LEU A 71 -16.00 0.59 10.95
C LEU A 71 -15.32 1.24 9.74
N ARG A 72 -14.02 0.95 9.54
CA ARG A 72 -13.24 1.42 8.39
C ARG A 72 -12.45 0.29 7.76
N LYS A 73 -12.18 0.39 6.47
CA LYS A 73 -11.14 -0.38 5.79
C LYS A 73 -9.84 0.40 5.90
N SER A 74 -8.82 -0.22 6.47
CA SER A 74 -7.60 0.47 6.87
C SER A 74 -6.36 -0.33 6.48
N VAL A 75 -5.23 0.35 6.43
CA VAL A 75 -3.91 -0.25 6.27
C VAL A 75 -3.01 0.29 7.36
N ALA A 76 -2.47 -0.61 8.17
CA ALA A 76 -1.45 -0.31 9.17
C ALA A 76 -0.05 -0.48 8.56
N VAL A 77 0.84 0.44 8.88
CA VAL A 77 2.24 0.43 8.43
C VAL A 77 3.16 0.38 9.63
N ALA A 78 4.06 -0.60 9.64
CA ALA A 78 5.06 -0.75 10.69
C ALA A 78 6.48 -0.84 10.08
N ASP A 79 7.45 -0.22 10.74
CA ASP A 79 8.85 -0.26 10.33
C ASP A 79 9.75 -0.18 11.57
N ARG A 80 10.81 -1.00 11.59
CA ARG A 80 11.85 -0.99 12.65
C ARG A 80 11.31 -0.98 14.07
N GLY A 81 10.30 -1.80 14.35
CA GLY A 81 9.69 -1.93 15.67
C GLY A 81 8.69 -0.84 16.03
N LYS A 82 8.29 -0.01 15.09
CA LYS A 82 7.36 1.09 15.32
C LYS A 82 6.15 1.01 14.39
N LEU A 83 4.98 1.27 14.92
CA LEU A 83 3.80 1.60 14.11
C LEU A 83 4.01 2.99 13.53
N MET A 84 4.18 3.09 12.21
CA MET A 84 4.38 4.35 11.50
C MET A 84 3.07 5.13 11.37
N GLY A 85 1.95 4.41 11.26
CA GLY A 85 0.61 4.95 11.22
C GLY A 85 -0.40 4.00 10.61
N ILE A 86 -1.63 4.48 10.55
CA ILE A 86 -2.78 3.78 9.98
C ILE A 86 -3.45 4.75 9.02
N SER A 87 -3.81 4.26 7.84
CA SER A 87 -4.56 5.02 6.85
C SER A 87 -5.85 4.31 6.53
N ASP A 88 -6.91 5.06 6.37
CA ASP A 88 -8.24 4.57 6.06
C ASP A 88 -8.58 4.80 4.58
N MET A 89 -9.45 3.97 4.03
CA MET A 89 -10.06 4.19 2.72
C MET A 89 -10.81 5.54 2.71
N ASN A 90 -10.55 6.38 1.72
CA ASN A 90 -11.15 7.71 1.63
C ASN A 90 -12.49 7.71 0.88
N HIS A 91 -12.64 6.88 -0.13
CA HIS A 91 -13.82 6.84 -0.99
C HIS A 91 -14.71 5.66 -0.64
N VAL A 92 -15.76 5.93 0.10
CA VAL A 92 -16.81 4.97 0.46
C VAL A 92 -17.97 5.12 -0.53
N LEU A 93 -18.42 4.00 -1.10
CA LEU A 93 -19.53 3.99 -2.01
C LEU A 93 -20.88 3.94 -1.26
N ASP A 94 -21.94 4.40 -1.91
CA ASP A 94 -23.28 4.38 -1.33
C ASP A 94 -23.71 2.94 -0.99
N GLY A 95 -24.27 2.78 0.20
CA GLY A 95 -24.71 1.48 0.73
C GLY A 95 -23.63 0.68 1.47
N GLU A 96 -22.37 1.11 1.49
CA GLU A 96 -21.33 0.48 2.30
C GLU A 96 -21.45 0.87 3.78
N GLN A 97 -21.19 -0.10 4.67
CA GLN A 97 -21.20 0.14 6.13
C GLN A 97 -19.96 0.88 6.65
N PHE A 98 -18.94 1.03 5.81
CA PHE A 98 -17.68 1.64 6.19
C PHE A 98 -17.77 3.16 6.24
N LYS A 99 -16.83 3.78 6.96
CA LYS A 99 -16.69 5.24 7.02
C LYS A 99 -15.40 5.65 6.34
N SER A 100 -15.44 6.79 5.66
CA SER A 100 -14.27 7.36 4.98
C SER A 100 -13.19 7.81 5.95
N GLY A 101 -11.95 7.75 5.47
CA GLY A 101 -10.81 8.40 6.08
C GLY A 101 -10.80 9.91 5.86
N VAL A 102 -9.72 10.55 6.29
CA VAL A 102 -9.58 12.02 6.26
C VAL A 102 -8.36 12.51 5.46
N GLY A 103 -7.63 11.62 4.80
CA GLY A 103 -6.45 12.03 4.06
C GLY A 103 -5.67 10.89 3.42
N LEU A 104 -4.69 11.27 2.61
CA LEU A 104 -3.84 10.32 1.90
C LEU A 104 -2.80 9.72 2.85
N GLY A 105 -2.69 8.39 2.81
CA GLY A 105 -1.64 7.66 3.50
C GLY A 105 -0.35 7.64 2.69
N PHE A 106 0.73 8.18 3.24
CA PHE A 106 2.08 7.94 2.72
C PHE A 106 3.09 7.89 3.86
N TYR A 107 4.02 6.97 3.77
CA TYR A 107 4.97 6.67 4.84
C TYR A 107 6.37 6.44 4.29
N LYS A 108 7.39 6.73 5.09
CA LYS A 108 8.75 6.34 4.78
C LYS A 108 9.04 5.01 5.49
N VAL A 109 9.24 3.96 4.71
CA VAL A 109 9.42 2.58 5.18
C VAL A 109 10.67 2.02 4.54
N ASN A 110 11.61 1.56 5.34
CA ASN A 110 12.91 1.04 4.89
C ASN A 110 13.60 1.94 3.84
N GLY A 111 13.54 3.26 4.05
CA GLY A 111 14.11 4.26 3.15
C GLY A 111 13.27 4.62 1.93
N CYS A 112 12.21 3.87 1.62
CA CYS A 112 11.30 4.11 0.52
C CYS A 112 10.08 4.92 0.98
N LYS A 113 9.67 5.92 0.23
CA LYS A 113 8.42 6.63 0.46
C LYS A 113 7.31 5.91 -0.28
N ILE A 114 6.47 5.19 0.44
CA ILE A 114 5.32 4.47 -0.09
C ILE A 114 4.05 5.29 0.05
N GLY A 115 3.18 5.23 -0.95
CA GLY A 115 1.82 5.74 -0.90
C GLY A 115 0.82 4.59 -0.75
N LEU A 116 -0.29 4.81 -0.08
CA LEU A 116 -1.35 3.83 0.10
C LEU A 116 -2.59 4.20 -0.70
N CYS A 117 -3.17 3.20 -1.36
CA CYS A 117 -4.46 3.27 -2.03
C CYS A 117 -5.29 2.07 -1.54
N ILE A 118 -6.47 2.31 -1.00
CA ILE A 118 -7.23 1.29 -0.26
C ILE A 118 -8.58 1.10 -0.94
N GLU A 119 -8.85 -0.13 -1.41
CA GLU A 119 -10.13 -0.51 -2.03
C GLU A 119 -10.61 0.48 -3.11
N ASN A 120 -11.75 1.13 -2.84
CA ASN A 120 -12.43 2.02 -3.78
C ASN A 120 -11.57 3.23 -4.18
N ASP A 121 -10.56 3.61 -3.39
CA ASP A 121 -9.64 4.71 -3.73
C ASP A 121 -8.95 4.48 -5.08
N LEU A 122 -8.82 3.21 -5.52
CA LEU A 122 -8.29 2.84 -6.82
C LEU A 122 -9.13 3.40 -7.99
N MET A 123 -10.43 3.58 -7.81
CA MET A 123 -11.34 4.12 -8.84
C MET A 123 -11.21 5.64 -9.01
N PHE A 124 -10.43 6.30 -8.16
CA PHE A 124 -10.27 7.76 -8.13
C PHE A 124 -8.86 8.17 -8.56
N PRO A 125 -8.65 8.59 -9.83
CA PRO A 125 -7.33 8.92 -10.37
C PRO A 125 -6.58 9.99 -9.58
N ASP A 126 -7.30 10.91 -8.94
CA ASP A 126 -6.71 11.97 -8.14
C ASP A 126 -5.92 11.45 -6.94
N THR A 127 -6.29 10.29 -6.39
CA THR A 127 -5.50 9.60 -5.35
C THR A 127 -4.07 9.32 -5.85
N PHE A 128 -3.93 8.70 -7.02
CA PHE A 128 -2.63 8.38 -7.60
C PHE A 128 -1.85 9.62 -8.01
N LYS A 129 -2.54 10.59 -8.60
CA LYS A 129 -1.94 11.88 -8.96
C LYS A 129 -1.34 12.56 -7.73
N ALA A 130 -2.11 12.64 -6.64
CA ALA A 130 -1.65 13.26 -5.41
C ALA A 130 -0.47 12.51 -4.78
N LEU A 131 -0.51 11.17 -4.71
CA LEU A 131 0.60 10.35 -4.20
C LEU A 131 1.87 10.51 -5.05
N SER A 132 1.73 10.57 -6.37
CA SER A 132 2.85 10.85 -7.27
C SER A 132 3.46 12.23 -7.01
N LEU A 133 2.63 13.28 -6.89
CA LEU A 133 3.08 14.64 -6.58
C LEU A 133 3.73 14.73 -5.20
N CYS A 134 3.27 13.96 -4.23
CA CYS A 134 3.93 13.81 -2.93
C CYS A 134 5.30 13.12 -3.03
N GLY A 135 5.72 12.66 -4.20
CA GLY A 135 7.02 12.02 -4.42
C GLY A 135 7.13 10.61 -3.84
N CYS A 136 6.02 9.84 -3.82
CA CYS A 136 6.07 8.44 -3.44
C CYS A 136 6.93 7.64 -4.43
N ASN A 137 7.78 6.76 -3.91
CA ASN A 137 8.64 5.88 -4.72
C ASN A 137 7.87 4.66 -5.25
N ALA A 138 6.82 4.25 -4.56
CA ALA A 138 5.88 3.22 -4.96
C ALA A 138 4.51 3.52 -4.37
N VAL A 139 3.44 3.02 -5.01
CA VAL A 139 2.09 3.00 -4.44
C VAL A 139 1.71 1.55 -4.16
N ILE A 140 1.21 1.29 -2.97
CA ILE A 140 0.70 -0.01 -2.55
C ILE A 140 -0.82 0.08 -2.53
N VAL A 141 -1.45 -0.79 -3.32
CA VAL A 141 -2.90 -0.94 -3.36
C VAL A 141 -3.28 -2.17 -2.55
N VAL A 142 -4.16 -2.01 -1.57
CA VAL A 142 -4.67 -3.12 -0.77
C VAL A 142 -6.17 -3.24 -1.02
N MET A 143 -6.59 -4.40 -1.50
CA MET A 143 -8.00 -4.72 -1.78
C MET A 143 -8.40 -6.01 -1.04
N GLU A 144 -9.68 -6.13 -0.70
CA GLU A 144 -10.23 -7.34 -0.10
C GLU A 144 -10.27 -8.48 -1.13
N GLU A 145 -10.68 -8.16 -2.34
CA GLU A 145 -10.76 -9.11 -3.45
C GLU A 145 -10.60 -8.41 -4.81
N ILE A 146 -9.95 -9.09 -5.75
CA ILE A 146 -9.90 -8.70 -7.16
C ILE A 146 -10.91 -9.56 -7.91
N LYS A 147 -12.06 -8.99 -8.25
CA LYS A 147 -13.20 -9.70 -8.85
C LYS A 147 -13.13 -9.77 -10.37
N ASP A 148 -12.42 -8.85 -10.99
CA ASP A 148 -12.35 -8.71 -12.46
C ASP A 148 -10.99 -8.14 -12.90
N GLY A 149 -10.85 -7.86 -14.18
CA GLY A 149 -9.63 -7.29 -14.77
C GLY A 149 -9.46 -5.78 -14.59
N ILE A 150 -10.40 -5.08 -13.95
CA ILE A 150 -10.36 -3.61 -13.81
C ILE A 150 -9.23 -3.16 -12.88
N PRO A 151 -9.03 -3.71 -11.66
CA PRO A 151 -7.94 -3.29 -10.81
C PRO A 151 -6.55 -3.45 -11.45
N PRO A 152 -6.17 -4.60 -12.07
CA PRO A 152 -4.92 -4.71 -12.81
C PRO A 152 -4.79 -3.72 -13.95
N LEU A 153 -5.86 -3.44 -14.69
CA LEU A 153 -5.87 -2.44 -15.75
C LEU A 153 -5.59 -1.03 -15.22
N LEU A 154 -6.23 -0.65 -14.11
CA LEU A 154 -6.07 0.66 -13.51
C LEU A 154 -4.66 0.87 -12.94
N ILE A 155 -4.11 -0.10 -12.21
CA ILE A 155 -2.74 0.03 -11.68
C ILE A 155 -1.72 0.16 -12.82
N ARG A 156 -1.91 -0.56 -13.92
CA ARG A 156 -1.08 -0.43 -15.11
C ARG A 156 -1.18 0.96 -15.73
N ALA A 157 -2.40 1.46 -15.92
CA ALA A 157 -2.64 2.79 -16.47
C ALA A 157 -2.04 3.88 -15.58
N TYR A 158 -2.26 3.82 -14.28
CA TYR A 158 -1.76 4.83 -13.35
C TYR A 158 -0.24 4.78 -13.18
N SER A 159 0.35 3.59 -13.14
CA SER A 159 1.80 3.45 -13.12
C SER A 159 2.44 4.15 -14.32
N TYR A 160 1.89 3.93 -15.51
CA TYR A 160 2.35 4.56 -16.74
C TYR A 160 2.11 6.07 -16.74
N LEU A 161 0.89 6.53 -16.39
CA LEU A 161 0.50 7.94 -16.47
C LEU A 161 1.23 8.80 -15.45
N TYR A 162 1.36 8.30 -14.22
CA TYR A 162 1.93 9.08 -13.10
C TYR A 162 3.39 8.74 -12.81
N GLY A 163 3.97 7.76 -13.52
CA GLY A 163 5.37 7.39 -13.41
C GLY A 163 5.75 6.86 -12.04
N VAL A 164 4.87 6.12 -11.38
CA VAL A 164 5.09 5.51 -10.08
C VAL A 164 4.77 4.02 -10.15
N PRO A 165 5.70 3.12 -9.77
CA PRO A 165 5.41 1.69 -9.73
C PRO A 165 4.32 1.38 -8.71
N VAL A 166 3.47 0.41 -9.03
CA VAL A 166 2.32 0.05 -8.21
C VAL A 166 2.34 -1.43 -7.87
N VAL A 167 2.22 -1.73 -6.59
CA VAL A 167 2.03 -3.10 -6.06
C VAL A 167 0.58 -3.23 -5.60
N LEU A 168 -0.10 -4.27 -6.04
CA LEU A 168 -1.48 -4.58 -5.67
C LEU A 168 -1.52 -5.91 -4.92
N CYS A 169 -2.12 -5.91 -3.76
CA CYS A 169 -2.47 -7.10 -2.98
C CYS A 169 -3.99 -7.17 -2.81
N GLY A 170 -4.62 -8.20 -3.33
CA GLY A 170 -6.07 -8.36 -3.19
C GLY A 170 -6.54 -9.82 -3.29
N GLY A 171 -7.25 -10.28 -2.27
CA GLY A 171 -7.74 -11.65 -2.19
C GLY A 171 -6.61 -12.66 -2.26
N ARG A 172 -6.55 -13.43 -3.36
CA ARG A 172 -5.49 -14.42 -3.63
C ARG A 172 -4.55 -13.97 -4.76
N THR A 173 -4.57 -12.71 -5.12
CA THR A 173 -3.85 -12.20 -6.28
C THR A 173 -2.90 -11.09 -5.87
N ALA A 174 -1.68 -11.19 -6.35
CA ALA A 174 -0.67 -10.16 -6.29
C ALA A 174 -0.41 -9.63 -7.71
N CYS A 175 -0.37 -8.31 -7.89
CA CYS A 175 0.01 -7.70 -9.15
C CYS A 175 1.08 -6.63 -8.93
N PHE A 176 1.92 -6.45 -9.93
CA PHE A 176 2.89 -5.37 -9.99
C PHE A 176 2.80 -4.70 -11.37
N ALA A 177 2.75 -3.38 -11.39
CA ALA A 177 2.85 -2.59 -12.60
C ALA A 177 4.03 -1.64 -12.50
N ASP A 178 4.91 -1.67 -13.49
CA ASP A 178 6.02 -0.73 -13.56
C ASP A 178 5.66 0.52 -14.37
N VAL A 179 6.54 1.51 -14.35
CA VAL A 179 6.34 2.79 -15.03
C VAL A 179 6.35 2.71 -16.56
N SER A 180 6.79 1.60 -17.15
CA SER A 180 6.68 1.34 -18.59
C SER A 180 5.30 0.82 -19.00
N GLY A 181 4.46 0.49 -18.01
CA GLY A 181 3.18 -0.17 -18.21
C GLY A 181 3.30 -1.69 -18.35
N ALA A 182 4.46 -2.27 -18.08
CA ALA A 182 4.56 -3.72 -17.91
C ALA A 182 3.83 -4.15 -16.64
N ILE A 183 3.17 -5.30 -16.71
CA ILE A 183 2.42 -5.85 -15.58
C ILE A 183 2.81 -7.30 -15.34
N ALA A 184 2.99 -7.66 -14.09
CA ALA A 184 3.14 -9.04 -13.62
C ALA A 184 2.01 -9.38 -12.65
N THR A 185 1.47 -10.58 -12.76
CA THR A 185 0.39 -11.06 -11.91
C THR A 185 0.75 -12.45 -11.38
N SER A 186 0.45 -12.69 -10.11
CA SER A 186 0.66 -13.97 -9.44
C SER A 186 -0.56 -14.32 -8.59
N VAL A 187 -0.85 -15.62 -8.53
CA VAL A 187 -1.88 -16.21 -7.65
C VAL A 187 -1.27 -17.06 -6.53
N GLN A 188 0.04 -16.94 -6.34
CA GLN A 188 0.76 -17.61 -5.25
C GLN A 188 0.47 -16.92 -3.93
N ASP A 189 0.48 -17.68 -2.84
CA ASP A 189 0.24 -17.13 -1.49
C ASP A 189 1.32 -16.11 -1.09
N VAL A 190 2.55 -16.29 -1.59
CA VAL A 190 3.69 -15.38 -1.38
C VAL A 190 4.37 -15.10 -2.72
N THR A 191 4.51 -13.83 -3.08
CA THR A 191 5.12 -13.41 -4.35
C THR A 191 6.12 -12.28 -4.12
N LEU A 192 7.27 -12.37 -4.76
CA LEU A 192 8.29 -11.31 -4.76
C LEU A 192 8.20 -10.46 -6.03
N PHE A 193 8.27 -9.15 -5.85
CA PHE A 193 8.46 -8.19 -6.94
C PHE A 193 9.67 -7.31 -6.65
N GLU A 194 10.53 -7.18 -7.63
CA GLU A 194 11.65 -6.24 -7.55
C GLU A 194 11.24 -4.90 -8.17
N ILE A 195 11.38 -3.84 -7.39
CA ILE A 195 11.00 -2.49 -7.79
C ILE A 195 12.24 -1.60 -7.81
N CYS A 196 12.42 -0.88 -8.91
CA CYS A 196 13.43 0.16 -9.01
C CYS A 196 12.79 1.52 -8.66
N PRO A 197 13.04 2.11 -7.49
CA PRO A 197 12.43 3.37 -7.07
C PRO A 197 13.13 4.54 -7.77
N GLN A 198 12.78 4.80 -9.02
CA GLN A 198 13.33 5.90 -9.81
C GLN A 198 12.35 7.07 -9.88
N ASN A 199 12.88 8.29 -9.88
CA ASN A 199 12.12 9.51 -10.15
C ASN A 199 12.14 9.92 -11.63
N LYS A 200 13.04 9.32 -12.43
CA LYS A 200 13.17 9.57 -13.86
C LYS A 200 12.94 8.27 -14.61
N TYR A 201 12.14 8.33 -15.64
CA TYR A 201 11.84 7.17 -16.49
C TYR A 201 11.68 7.62 -17.93
N HIS A 202 11.97 6.72 -18.86
CA HIS A 202 11.87 6.97 -20.29
C HIS A 202 10.75 6.10 -20.87
N ILE A 203 9.82 6.76 -21.57
CA ILE A 203 8.77 6.08 -22.36
C ILE A 203 8.96 6.49 -23.83
N VAL A 204 8.12 7.42 -24.30
CA VAL A 204 8.33 8.12 -25.59
C VAL A 204 9.31 9.27 -25.40
N THR A 205 9.33 9.84 -24.22
CA THR A 205 10.23 10.91 -23.78
C THR A 205 10.58 10.71 -22.31
N THR A 206 11.67 11.31 -21.86
CA THR A 206 12.06 11.29 -20.45
C THR A 206 11.11 12.16 -19.65
N ARG A 207 10.62 11.61 -18.55
CA ARG A 207 9.77 12.31 -17.59
C ARG A 207 10.41 12.29 -16.20
N THR A 208 10.10 13.31 -15.42
CA THR A 208 10.44 13.39 -14.00
C THR A 208 9.16 13.40 -13.20
N ARG A 209 9.07 12.51 -12.20
CA ARG A 209 7.92 12.45 -11.29
C ARG A 209 7.97 13.61 -10.31
N GLY A 210 6.79 14.13 -9.95
CA GLY A 210 6.62 15.22 -9.00
C GLY A 210 6.75 16.60 -9.64
N ILE A 211 6.86 17.62 -8.81
CA ILE A 211 7.09 19.00 -9.25
C ILE A 211 8.57 19.12 -9.62
N SER A 212 8.86 19.58 -10.83
CA SER A 212 10.24 19.84 -11.24
C SER A 212 10.83 20.91 -10.32
N SER A 213 11.98 20.58 -9.71
CA SER A 213 12.78 21.56 -8.97
C SER A 213 13.46 22.59 -9.88
N ASP A 214 13.31 22.43 -11.20
CA ASP A 214 13.98 23.25 -12.22
C ASP A 214 13.18 24.49 -12.63
N ILE A 215 12.08 24.80 -11.95
CA ILE A 215 11.53 26.15 -12.02
C ILE A 215 12.47 27.04 -11.19
N LYS A 216 13.60 27.39 -11.78
CA LYS A 216 14.34 28.55 -11.32
C LYS A 216 13.40 29.71 -11.46
N SER A 217 13.05 30.32 -10.34
CA SER A 217 12.42 31.63 -10.31
C SER A 217 13.45 32.65 -10.84
N ASP A 218 13.47 32.85 -12.15
CA ASP A 218 14.06 34.04 -12.72
C ASP A 218 13.06 35.19 -12.46
N TYR A 219 13.13 35.73 -11.26
CA TYR A 219 12.62 37.07 -10.90
C TYR A 219 13.64 37.74 -9.99
#